data_3a2859d01dfabfb7cb4e5ea268b6a7ab
#
_entry.id   3a2859d01dfabfb7cb4e5ea268b6a7ab
#
_cell.length_a   1.000
_cell.length_b   1.000
_cell.length_c   1.000
_cell.angle_alpha   90.00
_cell.angle_beta   90.00
_cell.angle_gamma   90.00
#
_symmetry.space_group_name_H-M   'P 1'
#
loop_
_entity.id
_entity.type
_entity.pdbx_description
1 polymer ?
#
loop_
_entity_poly.entity_id
_entity_poly.type
_entity_poly.pdbx_seq_one_letter_code
_entity_poly.pdbx_strand_id
1 'polypeptide(L)'
;MSSNSPQDLSRTAYDHLWMHFTRMSSYENSPVPTIVRGEGTHIYDDKGKRYLDGLAGLFVVQAGHGRVELAETAFKQAQELAFFPVWSYAHPKAVELAERLAHEAPGDLNKVFFTTGGGEAVETAWKLAKQYFKLVGKPTKYKVISRAVAYHGTPQGALSITGLPGLKAPFEPLVPGAHKVPNTNIYRAPIHGDDPEAFGRWAADQIEQQILFEGPDTVAAVFLEPVQNAGGCFPPPPGYFQRVREICDQYDVLLVSDEVICAFGRLGTTFACDKFGYVPDMITCAKGMTSGYSPIGACIVSDRLAEPFYKGDNTFLHGYTFGGHPVSAAVGLANLDLFEREGLNQHVLDNEGAFRSTLEKLHDLPIVGDVRGNGFFYGIELVKDKNTRESFNEEETERVLYGFLSKALFDNGLYCRADDRGDPVVQLAPPLISNQETFDEIEQILRATLSEAWTKL
;
A
#
# COMPACT_ATOMS: atom_id res chain seq x y z
N MET A 1 36.57 -4.39 -12.36
CA MET A 1 35.59 -4.09 -11.30
C MET A 1 36.19 -4.63 -10.01
N SER A 2 36.51 -3.77 -9.04
CA SER A 2 37.05 -4.22 -7.76
C SER A 2 35.93 -4.97 -7.03
N SER A 3 36.17 -6.24 -6.70
CA SER A 3 35.28 -7.01 -5.82
C SER A 3 35.45 -6.45 -4.40
N ASN A 4 34.58 -5.51 -4.01
CA ASN A 4 34.54 -5.09 -2.62
C ASN A 4 34.13 -6.28 -1.76
N SER A 5 34.80 -6.45 -0.62
CA SER A 5 34.40 -7.49 0.35
C SER A 5 33.03 -7.13 0.96
N PRO A 6 32.25 -8.10 1.50
CA PRO A 6 30.97 -7.83 2.14
C PRO A 6 31.06 -6.75 3.24
N GLN A 7 32.18 -6.70 3.95
CA GLN A 7 32.45 -5.69 4.98
C GLN A 7 32.60 -4.29 4.39
N ASP A 8 33.16 -4.19 3.17
CA ASP A 8 33.31 -2.93 2.45
C ASP A 8 31.96 -2.40 1.95
N LEU A 9 31.04 -3.28 1.50
CA LEU A 9 29.69 -2.87 1.06
C LEU A 9 28.86 -2.29 2.20
N SER A 10 28.89 -2.92 3.37
CA SER A 10 28.18 -2.43 4.56
C SER A 10 28.70 -1.04 5.01
N ARG A 11 30.02 -0.86 5.05
CA ARG A 11 30.63 0.43 5.39
C ARG A 11 30.32 1.48 4.32
N THR A 12 30.46 1.13 3.06
CA THR A 12 30.15 2.01 1.92
C THR A 12 28.66 2.43 1.93
N ALA A 13 27.74 1.52 2.29
CA ALA A 13 26.34 1.84 2.44
C ALA A 13 26.09 2.85 3.57
N TYR A 14 26.72 2.68 4.73
CA TYR A 14 26.61 3.63 5.82
C TYR A 14 27.17 5.03 5.44
N ASP A 15 28.30 5.06 4.76
CA ASP A 15 28.98 6.32 4.42
C ASP A 15 28.32 7.08 3.26
N HIS A 16 27.62 6.41 2.32
CA HIS A 16 27.17 7.03 1.07
C HIS A 16 25.69 6.82 0.73
N LEU A 17 25.00 5.83 1.32
CA LEU A 17 23.58 5.56 1.05
C LEU A 17 22.70 6.09 2.17
N TRP A 18 21.91 7.14 1.88
CA TRP A 18 20.90 7.60 2.83
C TRP A 18 19.66 6.71 2.71
N MET A 19 19.53 5.74 3.62
CA MET A 19 18.42 4.79 3.63
C MET A 19 17.11 5.48 4.06
N HIS A 20 16.03 5.16 3.34
CA HIS A 20 14.73 5.77 3.55
C HIS A 20 14.09 5.32 4.86
N PHE A 21 13.46 6.23 5.60
CA PHE A 21 12.81 5.97 6.91
C PHE A 21 13.71 5.26 7.94
N THR A 22 15.01 5.45 7.86
CA THR A 22 15.98 4.73 8.67
C THR A 22 16.69 5.67 9.65
N ARG A 23 16.75 5.25 10.93
CA ARG A 23 17.62 5.88 11.95
C ARG A 23 19.06 5.48 11.65
N MET A 24 19.78 6.28 10.85
CA MET A 24 21.15 5.95 10.39
C MET A 24 22.14 5.69 11.53
N SER A 25 21.99 6.36 12.68
CA SER A 25 22.83 6.14 13.87
C SER A 25 22.79 4.70 14.41
N SER A 26 21.75 3.92 14.12
CA SER A 26 21.69 2.51 14.53
C SER A 26 22.72 1.63 13.82
N TYR A 27 23.31 2.13 12.73
CA TYR A 27 24.34 1.43 11.95
C TYR A 27 25.76 2.00 12.13
N GLU A 28 25.97 2.93 13.06
CA GLU A 28 27.30 3.50 13.33
C GLU A 28 28.31 2.42 13.72
N ASN A 29 27.88 1.47 14.57
CA ASN A 29 28.69 0.36 15.07
C ASN A 29 28.13 -1.02 14.71
N SER A 30 27.20 -1.08 13.76
CA SER A 30 26.57 -2.32 13.31
C SER A 30 26.57 -2.40 11.78
N PRO A 31 26.69 -3.60 11.19
CA PRO A 31 26.67 -3.72 9.75
C PRO A 31 25.28 -3.39 9.18
N VAL A 32 25.24 -2.68 8.04
CA VAL A 32 24.02 -2.51 7.23
C VAL A 32 23.72 -3.85 6.54
N PRO A 33 22.55 -4.47 6.78
CA PRO A 33 22.17 -5.69 6.06
C PRO A 33 22.10 -5.44 4.57
N THR A 34 22.80 -6.25 3.77
CA THR A 34 22.87 -6.08 2.33
C THR A 34 22.23 -7.28 1.63
N ILE A 35 21.05 -7.08 1.02
CA ILE A 35 20.35 -8.12 0.26
C ILE A 35 20.87 -8.13 -1.16
N VAL A 36 21.29 -9.30 -1.64
CA VAL A 36 21.99 -9.46 -2.94
C VAL A 36 21.25 -10.34 -3.93
N ARG A 37 20.28 -11.15 -3.47
CA ARG A 37 19.53 -12.07 -4.35
C ARG A 37 18.12 -12.31 -3.79
N GLY A 38 17.17 -12.58 -4.69
CA GLY A 38 15.84 -13.06 -4.36
C GLY A 38 15.47 -14.26 -5.24
N GLU A 39 14.69 -15.21 -4.69
CA GLU A 39 14.19 -16.39 -5.37
C GLU A 39 12.88 -16.88 -4.76
N GLY A 40 11.82 -16.94 -5.55
CA GLY A 40 10.48 -17.30 -5.06
C GLY A 40 10.01 -16.39 -3.93
N THR A 41 9.78 -16.95 -2.76
CA THR A 41 9.36 -16.24 -1.55
C THR A 41 10.52 -15.80 -0.65
N HIS A 42 11.77 -15.97 -1.07
CA HIS A 42 12.95 -15.75 -0.23
C HIS A 42 13.91 -14.71 -0.80
N ILE A 43 14.61 -14.04 0.10
CA ILE A 43 15.73 -13.14 -0.17
C ILE A 43 16.99 -13.64 0.54
N TYR A 44 18.15 -13.21 0.06
CA TYR A 44 19.45 -13.66 0.56
C TYR A 44 20.39 -12.47 0.75
N ASP A 45 21.09 -12.44 1.87
CA ASP A 45 22.10 -11.43 2.13
C ASP A 45 23.47 -11.78 1.49
N ASP A 46 24.42 -10.86 1.63
CA ASP A 46 25.78 -10.96 1.14
C ASP A 46 26.63 -12.06 1.82
N LYS A 47 26.12 -12.66 2.89
CA LYS A 47 26.71 -13.79 3.61
C LYS A 47 26.07 -15.12 3.23
N GLY A 48 25.05 -15.08 2.35
CA GLY A 48 24.30 -16.24 1.91
C GLY A 48 23.19 -16.68 2.87
N LYS A 49 22.89 -15.92 3.91
CA LYS A 49 21.78 -16.21 4.78
C LYS A 49 20.45 -16.00 4.07
N ARG A 50 19.56 -16.97 4.19
CA ARG A 50 18.20 -16.96 3.63
C ARG A 50 17.24 -16.30 4.61
N TYR A 51 16.34 -15.49 4.06
CA TYR A 51 15.21 -14.91 4.78
C TYR A 51 13.94 -15.16 3.99
N LEU A 52 12.85 -15.52 4.67
CA LEU A 52 11.54 -15.52 4.09
C LEU A 52 11.07 -14.06 3.95
N ASP A 53 10.63 -13.67 2.75
CA ASP A 53 10.12 -12.34 2.47
C ASP A 53 8.63 -12.25 2.84
N GLY A 54 8.33 -12.08 4.11
CA GLY A 54 6.97 -11.95 4.63
C GLY A 54 6.30 -10.62 4.31
N LEU A 55 6.95 -9.72 3.54
CA LEU A 55 6.42 -8.41 3.17
C LEU A 55 6.43 -8.14 1.65
N ALA A 56 6.83 -9.12 0.83
CA ALA A 56 7.04 -8.94 -0.61
C ALA A 56 7.90 -7.70 -0.91
N GLY A 57 9.08 -7.61 -0.29
CA GLY A 57 9.91 -6.41 -0.27
C GLY A 57 9.25 -5.27 0.51
N LEU A 58 8.36 -4.54 -0.10
CA LEU A 58 7.54 -3.50 0.53
C LEU A 58 6.12 -3.50 -0.07
N PHE A 59 5.42 -4.64 0.06
CA PHE A 59 4.11 -4.87 -0.56
C PHE A 59 4.15 -4.83 -2.09
N VAL A 60 5.24 -5.25 -2.72
CA VAL A 60 5.54 -4.99 -4.13
C VAL A 60 5.73 -6.27 -4.94
N VAL A 61 6.47 -7.25 -4.44
CA VAL A 61 6.93 -8.43 -5.20
C VAL A 61 5.87 -9.53 -5.19
N GLN A 62 4.70 -9.23 -5.78
CA GLN A 62 3.56 -10.14 -5.81
C GLN A 62 3.86 -11.45 -6.51
N ALA A 63 4.48 -11.42 -7.72
CA ALA A 63 4.82 -12.60 -8.49
C ALA A 63 5.97 -13.44 -7.90
N GLY A 64 6.61 -12.96 -6.84
CA GLY A 64 7.83 -13.55 -6.27
C GLY A 64 9.10 -13.07 -6.96
N HIS A 65 10.21 -13.40 -6.33
CA HIS A 65 11.56 -13.03 -6.79
C HIS A 65 12.07 -13.97 -7.88
N GLY A 66 13.01 -13.49 -8.70
CA GLY A 66 13.74 -14.32 -9.68
C GLY A 66 12.96 -14.66 -10.97
N ARG A 67 11.93 -13.89 -11.33
CA ARG A 67 11.15 -14.07 -12.57
C ARG A 67 11.95 -13.62 -13.78
N VAL A 68 12.62 -14.57 -14.43
CA VAL A 68 13.50 -14.34 -15.59
C VAL A 68 12.72 -13.70 -16.75
N GLU A 69 11.50 -14.11 -17.01
CA GLU A 69 10.65 -13.59 -18.09
C GLU A 69 10.38 -12.09 -17.99
N LEU A 70 10.22 -11.55 -16.76
CA LEU A 70 10.03 -10.12 -16.55
C LEU A 70 11.33 -9.33 -16.81
N ALA A 71 12.47 -9.90 -16.40
CA ALA A 71 13.79 -9.32 -16.69
C ALA A 71 14.12 -9.35 -18.19
N GLU A 72 13.81 -10.44 -18.90
CA GLU A 72 13.97 -10.55 -20.35
C GLU A 72 13.07 -9.58 -21.11
N THR A 73 11.83 -9.37 -20.64
CA THR A 73 10.91 -8.37 -21.22
C THR A 73 11.49 -6.97 -21.09
N ALA A 74 12.01 -6.62 -19.92
CA ALA A 74 12.68 -5.33 -19.71
C ALA A 74 13.87 -5.15 -20.65
N PHE A 75 14.72 -6.18 -20.78
CA PHE A 75 15.87 -6.17 -21.67
C PHE A 75 15.48 -5.98 -23.15
N LYS A 76 14.50 -6.72 -23.65
CA LYS A 76 14.03 -6.62 -25.04
C LYS A 76 13.44 -5.24 -25.34
N GLN A 77 12.60 -4.74 -24.44
CA GLN A 77 11.99 -3.41 -24.62
C GLN A 77 13.03 -2.29 -24.57
N ALA A 78 14.05 -2.40 -23.72
CA ALA A 78 15.12 -1.40 -23.64
C ALA A 78 15.97 -1.36 -24.93
N GLN A 79 16.09 -2.47 -25.65
CA GLN A 79 16.76 -2.51 -26.96
C GLN A 79 15.91 -1.86 -28.06
N GLU A 80 14.60 -2.06 -28.03
CA GLU A 80 13.66 -1.55 -29.04
C GLU A 80 13.40 -0.04 -28.87
N LEU A 81 12.96 0.36 -27.66
CA LEU A 81 12.68 1.75 -27.28
C LEU A 81 12.93 1.90 -25.77
N ALA A 82 14.10 2.42 -25.43
CA ALA A 82 14.50 2.60 -24.04
C ALA A 82 13.66 3.67 -23.35
N PHE A 83 13.41 4.80 -24.02
CA PHE A 83 12.60 5.89 -23.49
C PHE A 83 11.96 6.74 -24.60
N PHE A 84 10.69 7.09 -24.41
CA PHE A 84 9.98 8.18 -25.05
C PHE A 84 8.84 8.67 -24.15
N PRO A 85 8.62 9.97 -23.99
CA PRO A 85 7.59 10.48 -23.10
C PRO A 85 6.19 10.32 -23.68
N VAL A 86 5.19 10.22 -22.81
CA VAL A 86 3.78 10.30 -23.19
C VAL A 86 3.24 11.74 -23.20
N TRP A 87 4.10 12.71 -23.51
CA TRP A 87 3.77 14.12 -23.61
C TRP A 87 3.45 14.48 -25.07
N SER A 88 2.18 14.63 -25.38
CA SER A 88 1.65 14.87 -26.76
C SER A 88 1.93 13.75 -27.77
N TYR A 89 2.56 12.68 -27.35
CA TYR A 89 2.85 11.48 -28.14
C TYR A 89 2.50 10.22 -27.36
N ALA A 90 2.47 9.10 -28.03
CA ALA A 90 2.27 7.80 -27.43
C ALA A 90 3.30 6.79 -27.94
N HIS A 91 3.46 5.70 -27.24
CA HIS A 91 4.20 4.53 -27.69
C HIS A 91 3.39 3.25 -27.39
N PRO A 92 3.57 2.15 -28.13
CA PRO A 92 2.71 0.97 -28.06
C PRO A 92 2.53 0.45 -26.65
N LYS A 93 3.60 0.29 -25.87
CA LYS A 93 3.52 -0.33 -24.55
C LYS A 93 2.70 0.48 -23.52
N ALA A 94 2.75 1.81 -23.57
CA ALA A 94 1.87 2.63 -22.72
C ALA A 94 0.41 2.52 -23.15
N VAL A 95 0.15 2.48 -24.47
CA VAL A 95 -1.22 2.31 -24.99
C VAL A 95 -1.79 0.95 -24.59
N GLU A 96 -1.07 -0.14 -24.85
CA GLU A 96 -1.46 -1.51 -24.51
C GLU A 96 -1.71 -1.67 -23.00
N LEU A 97 -0.82 -1.13 -22.15
CA LEU A 97 -1.00 -1.21 -20.69
C LEU A 97 -2.19 -0.37 -20.23
N ALA A 98 -2.42 0.82 -20.80
CA ALA A 98 -3.58 1.64 -20.47
C ALA A 98 -4.89 0.93 -20.84
N GLU A 99 -4.97 0.31 -22.02
CA GLU A 99 -6.11 -0.49 -22.45
C GLU A 99 -6.36 -1.68 -21.51
N ARG A 100 -5.29 -2.42 -21.14
CA ARG A 100 -5.40 -3.55 -20.23
C ARG A 100 -5.92 -3.14 -18.87
N LEU A 101 -5.38 -2.08 -18.25
CA LEU A 101 -5.82 -1.56 -16.96
C LEU A 101 -7.27 -1.05 -17.00
N ALA A 102 -7.68 -0.40 -18.09
CA ALA A 102 -9.05 0.06 -18.28
C ALA A 102 -10.04 -1.10 -18.39
N HIS A 103 -9.67 -2.19 -19.06
CA HIS A 103 -10.54 -3.38 -19.17
C HIS A 103 -10.67 -4.14 -17.84
N GLU A 104 -9.68 -4.07 -16.96
CA GLU A 104 -9.71 -4.73 -15.65
C GLU A 104 -10.33 -3.84 -14.55
N ALA A 105 -10.46 -2.53 -14.79
CA ALA A 105 -11.04 -1.60 -13.82
C ALA A 105 -12.58 -1.63 -13.86
N PRO A 106 -13.27 -1.45 -12.71
CA PRO A 106 -14.73 -1.48 -12.66
C PRO A 106 -15.39 -0.23 -13.25
N GLY A 107 -16.65 -0.38 -13.66
CA GLY A 107 -17.49 0.74 -14.12
C GLY A 107 -16.97 1.42 -15.38
N ASP A 108 -16.87 2.75 -15.35
CA ASP A 108 -16.39 3.59 -16.45
C ASP A 108 -14.96 4.13 -16.24
N LEU A 109 -14.16 3.46 -15.43
CA LEU A 109 -12.76 3.80 -15.16
C LEU A 109 -11.88 3.46 -16.37
N ASN A 110 -11.80 4.37 -17.33
CA ASN A 110 -11.31 4.11 -18.69
C ASN A 110 -10.12 4.98 -19.12
N LYS A 111 -9.68 5.96 -18.32
CA LYS A 111 -8.54 6.82 -18.65
C LYS A 111 -7.40 6.61 -17.67
N VAL A 112 -6.24 6.25 -18.18
CA VAL A 112 -5.06 5.93 -17.38
C VAL A 112 -4.02 7.03 -17.47
N PHE A 113 -3.73 7.68 -16.36
CA PHE A 113 -2.65 8.65 -16.23
C PHE A 113 -1.47 8.00 -15.51
N PHE A 114 -0.40 7.71 -16.25
CA PHE A 114 0.77 7.04 -15.69
C PHE A 114 1.66 7.98 -14.85
N THR A 115 2.22 7.40 -13.79
CA THR A 115 3.19 8.00 -12.88
C THR A 115 4.37 7.06 -12.67
N THR A 116 5.34 7.40 -11.81
CA THR A 116 6.45 6.50 -11.48
C THR A 116 6.21 5.70 -10.19
N GLY A 117 5.19 6.05 -9.41
CA GLY A 117 4.86 5.37 -8.16
C GLY A 117 3.57 5.87 -7.52
N GLY A 118 3.17 5.21 -6.41
CA GLY A 118 1.88 5.43 -5.76
C GLY A 118 1.68 6.83 -5.18
N GLY A 119 2.71 7.42 -4.57
CA GLY A 119 2.62 8.78 -4.03
C GLY A 119 2.33 9.82 -5.11
N GLU A 120 2.93 9.67 -6.29
CA GLU A 120 2.65 10.51 -7.45
C GLU A 120 1.25 10.25 -8.03
N ALA A 121 0.75 9.00 -7.98
CA ALA A 121 -0.61 8.68 -8.37
C ALA A 121 -1.64 9.40 -7.47
N VAL A 122 -1.40 9.43 -6.16
CA VAL A 122 -2.23 10.17 -5.19
C VAL A 122 -2.16 11.69 -5.43
N GLU A 123 -0.97 12.26 -5.65
CA GLU A 123 -0.80 13.67 -6.06
C GLU A 123 -1.63 13.99 -7.31
N THR A 124 -1.56 13.11 -8.31
CA THR A 124 -2.29 13.24 -9.57
C THR A 124 -3.80 13.26 -9.32
N ALA A 125 -4.32 12.32 -8.54
CA ALA A 125 -5.75 12.23 -8.24
C ALA A 125 -6.27 13.49 -7.54
N TRP A 126 -5.54 14.04 -6.55
CA TRP A 126 -5.97 15.29 -5.90
C TRP A 126 -5.92 16.50 -6.82
N LYS A 127 -4.85 16.63 -7.62
CA LYS A 127 -4.75 17.72 -8.60
C LYS A 127 -5.83 17.63 -9.65
N LEU A 128 -6.14 16.41 -10.13
CA LEU A 128 -7.21 16.17 -11.09
C LEU A 128 -8.58 16.56 -10.50
N ALA A 129 -8.89 16.14 -9.29
CA ALA A 129 -10.12 16.50 -8.58
C ALA A 129 -10.29 18.02 -8.48
N LYS A 130 -9.23 18.75 -8.08
CA LYS A 130 -9.25 20.23 -8.01
C LYS A 130 -9.52 20.87 -9.37
N GLN A 131 -8.86 20.42 -10.43
CA GLN A 131 -9.02 21.01 -11.76
C GLN A 131 -10.37 20.60 -12.38
N TYR A 132 -10.81 19.36 -12.19
CA TYR A 132 -12.13 18.91 -12.61
C TYR A 132 -13.25 19.82 -12.09
N PHE A 133 -13.27 20.06 -10.78
CA PHE A 133 -14.31 20.92 -10.20
C PHE A 133 -14.26 22.37 -10.69
N LYS A 134 -13.08 22.90 -10.99
CA LYS A 134 -12.96 24.21 -11.65
C LYS A 134 -13.57 24.21 -13.05
N LEU A 135 -13.33 23.17 -13.84
CA LEU A 135 -13.86 23.04 -15.20
C LEU A 135 -15.38 22.88 -15.24
N VAL A 136 -15.97 22.23 -14.22
CA VAL A 136 -17.44 22.08 -14.14
C VAL A 136 -18.12 23.18 -13.31
N GLY A 137 -17.45 24.31 -13.07
CA GLY A 137 -18.02 25.49 -12.43
C GLY A 137 -18.16 25.44 -10.91
N LYS A 138 -17.43 24.55 -10.23
CA LYS A 138 -17.42 24.38 -8.77
C LYS A 138 -16.02 24.66 -8.16
N PRO A 139 -15.43 25.85 -8.36
CA PRO A 139 -14.02 26.13 -8.07
C PRO A 139 -13.68 26.11 -6.57
N THR A 140 -14.67 26.12 -5.69
CA THR A 140 -14.50 26.04 -4.24
C THR A 140 -14.25 24.64 -3.73
N LYS A 141 -14.53 23.57 -4.52
CA LYS A 141 -14.26 22.18 -4.15
C LYS A 141 -12.76 21.85 -4.36
N TYR A 142 -12.01 21.81 -3.24
CA TYR A 142 -10.57 21.49 -3.26
C TYR A 142 -10.10 20.69 -2.07
N LYS A 143 -10.89 20.63 -0.98
CA LYS A 143 -10.57 19.90 0.23
C LYS A 143 -10.70 18.39 0.02
N VAL A 144 -9.95 17.63 0.79
CA VAL A 144 -10.01 16.18 0.77
C VAL A 144 -10.12 15.62 2.18
N ILE A 145 -10.73 14.44 2.28
CA ILE A 145 -10.91 13.70 3.52
C ILE A 145 -10.21 12.35 3.38
N SER A 146 -9.50 11.91 4.42
CA SER A 146 -8.93 10.57 4.53
C SER A 146 -9.05 10.08 5.97
N ARG A 147 -8.66 8.81 6.22
CA ARG A 147 -8.74 8.26 7.57
C ARG A 147 -7.54 8.64 8.43
N ALA A 148 -7.74 8.73 9.74
CA ALA A 148 -6.64 8.73 10.70
C ALA A 148 -5.80 7.46 10.55
N VAL A 149 -4.50 7.58 10.74
CA VAL A 149 -3.49 6.52 10.60
C VAL A 149 -3.32 6.00 9.16
N ALA A 150 -4.06 6.51 8.15
CA ALA A 150 -3.88 6.12 6.75
C ALA A 150 -2.52 6.56 6.19
N TYR A 151 -2.02 5.84 5.16
CA TYR A 151 -0.79 6.19 4.47
C TYR A 151 -1.02 6.30 2.96
N HIS A 152 -0.78 7.48 2.40
CA HIS A 152 -1.03 7.79 0.99
C HIS A 152 0.23 8.24 0.22
N GLY A 153 1.38 8.28 0.87
CA GLY A 153 2.65 8.66 0.25
C GLY A 153 3.37 9.81 0.95
N THR A 154 4.52 10.20 0.40
CA THR A 154 5.44 11.22 0.94
C THR A 154 5.59 12.49 0.10
N PRO A 155 5.20 12.57 -1.19
CA PRO A 155 5.06 13.86 -1.86
C PRO A 155 4.15 14.80 -1.08
N GLN A 156 4.36 16.12 -1.14
CA GLN A 156 3.72 17.09 -0.23
C GLN A 156 2.19 16.99 -0.16
N GLY A 157 1.50 16.81 -1.28
CA GLY A 157 0.06 16.62 -1.28
C GLY A 157 -0.34 15.25 -0.71
N ALA A 158 0.30 14.18 -1.14
CA ALA A 158 0.07 12.82 -0.61
C ALA A 158 0.38 12.74 0.90
N LEU A 159 1.45 13.42 1.35
CA LEU A 159 1.78 13.52 2.77
C LEU A 159 0.71 14.30 3.55
N SER A 160 0.13 15.34 2.97
CA SER A 160 -0.99 16.08 3.58
C SER A 160 -2.21 15.18 3.79
N ILE A 161 -2.48 14.28 2.83
CA ILE A 161 -3.57 13.29 2.89
C ILE A 161 -3.24 12.16 3.89
N THR A 162 -1.97 11.80 4.06
CA THR A 162 -1.50 10.79 5.03
C THR A 162 -1.95 11.15 6.46
N GLY A 163 -2.48 10.17 7.20
CA GLY A 163 -3.06 10.31 8.53
C GLY A 163 -2.10 10.05 9.70
N LEU A 164 -0.79 10.11 9.48
CA LEU A 164 0.27 9.80 10.45
C LEU A 164 0.95 11.08 10.93
N PRO A 165 0.61 11.63 12.12
CA PRO A 165 1.17 12.90 12.59
C PRO A 165 2.70 12.90 12.66
N GLY A 166 3.30 11.82 13.13
CA GLY A 166 4.77 11.70 13.27
C GLY A 166 5.52 11.81 11.94
N LEU A 167 4.92 11.43 10.81
CA LEU A 167 5.52 11.62 9.48
C LEU A 167 5.35 13.03 8.93
N LYS A 168 4.38 13.78 9.43
CA LYS A 168 3.99 15.10 8.91
C LYS A 168 4.73 16.25 9.60
N ALA A 169 4.84 16.18 10.92
CA ALA A 169 5.39 17.24 11.76
C ALA A 169 6.74 17.81 11.29
N PRO A 170 7.71 17.00 10.81
CA PRO A 170 9.00 17.53 10.31
C PRO A 170 8.88 18.39 9.03
N PHE A 171 7.74 18.32 8.30
CA PHE A 171 7.56 18.94 6.99
C PHE A 171 6.44 19.98 6.96
N GLU A 172 5.84 20.28 8.09
CA GLU A 172 4.79 21.31 8.18
C GLU A 172 5.36 22.73 7.96
N PRO A 173 4.62 23.66 7.32
CA PRO A 173 3.22 23.51 6.86
C PRO A 173 3.10 22.70 5.55
N LEU A 174 2.08 21.83 5.51
CA LEU A 174 1.76 21.02 4.34
C LEU A 174 0.71 21.71 3.43
N VAL A 175 0.26 21.00 2.39
CA VAL A 175 -0.79 21.49 1.49
C VAL A 175 -2.11 21.61 2.26
N PRO A 176 -2.75 22.79 2.29
CA PRO A 176 -3.98 23.00 3.04
C PRO A 176 -5.19 22.26 2.44
N GLY A 177 -6.17 21.93 3.30
CA GLY A 177 -7.43 21.33 2.90
C GLY A 177 -7.46 19.81 2.96
N ALA A 178 -6.55 19.17 3.70
CA ALA A 178 -6.59 17.73 3.97
C ALA A 178 -7.09 17.46 5.39
N HIS A 179 -8.23 16.80 5.51
CA HIS A 179 -8.94 16.54 6.78
C HIS A 179 -8.97 15.04 7.08
N LYS A 180 -9.20 14.69 8.35
CA LYS A 180 -9.17 13.30 8.83
C LYS A 180 -10.45 12.92 9.54
N VAL A 181 -10.89 11.68 9.30
CA VAL A 181 -11.94 11.00 10.03
C VAL A 181 -11.39 9.78 10.77
N PRO A 182 -12.11 9.20 11.74
CA PRO A 182 -11.70 7.96 12.39
C PRO A 182 -11.39 6.85 11.38
N ASN A 183 -10.48 5.95 11.75
CA ASN A 183 -10.16 4.74 10.97
C ASN A 183 -11.20 3.61 11.22
N THR A 184 -11.00 2.47 10.55
CA THR A 184 -11.88 1.31 10.62
C THR A 184 -11.32 0.17 11.49
N ASN A 185 -10.51 0.46 12.51
CA ASN A 185 -10.02 -0.54 13.45
C ASN A 185 -11.14 -0.98 14.40
N ILE A 186 -11.83 -2.09 14.10
CA ILE A 186 -12.92 -2.61 14.91
C ILE A 186 -12.43 -3.13 16.28
N TYR A 187 -11.21 -3.65 16.37
CA TYR A 187 -10.63 -4.11 17.63
C TYR A 187 -10.52 -2.99 18.66
N ARG A 188 -10.34 -1.74 18.20
CA ARG A 188 -10.29 -0.53 19.04
C ARG A 188 -11.45 0.42 18.79
N ALA A 189 -12.57 -0.11 18.32
CA ALA A 189 -13.76 0.70 18.04
C ALA A 189 -14.22 1.46 19.31
N PRO A 190 -14.43 2.77 19.21
CA PRO A 190 -14.90 3.56 20.34
C PRO A 190 -16.36 3.29 20.67
N ILE A 191 -17.10 2.71 19.73
CA ILE A 191 -18.52 2.39 19.81
C ILE A 191 -18.82 1.21 18.88
N HIS A 192 -19.80 0.39 19.18
CA HIS A 192 -20.24 -0.75 18.36
C HIS A 192 -19.15 -1.80 18.06
N GLY A 193 -18.16 -1.98 18.95
CA GLY A 193 -17.06 -2.94 18.72
C GLY A 193 -17.50 -4.41 18.66
N ASP A 194 -18.69 -4.73 19.13
CA ASP A 194 -19.35 -6.04 19.08
C ASP A 194 -20.35 -6.21 17.92
N ASP A 195 -20.59 -5.13 17.14
CA ASP A 195 -21.48 -5.11 15.97
C ASP A 195 -20.72 -4.50 14.77
N PRO A 196 -20.08 -5.33 13.93
CA PRO A 196 -19.30 -4.86 12.79
C PRO A 196 -20.08 -4.04 11.77
N GLU A 197 -21.38 -4.34 11.57
CA GLU A 197 -22.21 -3.61 10.61
C GLU A 197 -22.57 -2.22 11.16
N ALA A 198 -22.98 -2.13 12.43
CA ALA A 198 -23.24 -0.84 13.09
C ALA A 198 -21.96 0.02 13.15
N PHE A 199 -20.80 -0.60 13.44
CA PHE A 199 -19.51 0.10 13.41
C PHE A 199 -19.16 0.60 12.01
N GLY A 200 -19.37 -0.23 10.98
CA GLY A 200 -19.14 0.17 9.58
C GLY A 200 -19.96 1.37 9.15
N ARG A 201 -21.25 1.38 9.50
CA ARG A 201 -22.16 2.50 9.26
C ARG A 201 -21.70 3.76 9.99
N TRP A 202 -21.41 3.65 11.29
CA TRP A 202 -20.92 4.77 12.10
C TRP A 202 -19.63 5.36 11.51
N ALA A 203 -18.67 4.52 11.14
CA ALA A 203 -17.39 4.98 10.57
C ALA A 203 -17.57 5.70 9.22
N ALA A 204 -18.49 5.23 8.38
CA ALA A 204 -18.84 5.89 7.12
C ALA A 204 -19.54 7.23 7.37
N ASP A 205 -20.48 7.28 8.33
CA ASP A 205 -21.20 8.51 8.69
C ASP A 205 -20.26 9.60 9.27
N GLN A 206 -19.08 9.24 9.81
CA GLN A 206 -18.06 10.24 10.18
C GLN A 206 -17.54 11.01 8.96
N ILE A 207 -17.51 10.40 7.79
CA ILE A 207 -17.17 11.08 6.52
C ILE A 207 -18.26 12.11 6.20
N GLU A 208 -19.53 11.76 6.33
CA GLU A 208 -20.65 12.69 6.12
C GLU A 208 -20.58 13.87 7.08
N GLN A 209 -20.36 13.61 8.37
CA GLN A 209 -20.20 14.67 9.37
C GLN A 209 -19.05 15.61 9.03
N GLN A 210 -17.92 15.08 8.57
CA GLN A 210 -16.79 15.91 8.18
C GLN A 210 -17.09 16.74 6.90
N ILE A 211 -17.79 16.17 5.91
CA ILE A 211 -18.25 16.91 4.73
C ILE A 211 -19.15 18.08 5.11
N LEU A 212 -20.12 17.85 6.00
CA LEU A 212 -21.03 18.87 6.50
C LEU A 212 -20.31 19.95 7.29
N PHE A 213 -19.36 19.57 8.13
CA PHE A 213 -18.56 20.51 8.93
C PHE A 213 -17.68 21.41 8.05
N GLU A 214 -17.02 20.84 7.02
CA GLU A 214 -16.15 21.60 6.09
C GLU A 214 -16.94 22.46 5.09
N GLY A 215 -18.22 22.18 4.91
CA GLY A 215 -19.08 22.72 3.88
C GLY A 215 -19.04 21.88 2.59
N PRO A 216 -20.16 21.26 2.20
CA PRO A 216 -20.22 20.33 1.05
C PRO A 216 -19.66 20.91 -0.27
N ASP A 217 -19.85 22.23 -0.47
CA ASP A 217 -19.35 22.95 -1.66
C ASP A 217 -17.84 23.19 -1.66
N THR A 218 -17.13 22.74 -0.61
CA THR A 218 -15.67 22.89 -0.50
C THR A 218 -14.91 21.57 -0.56
N VAL A 219 -15.59 20.43 -0.33
CA VAL A 219 -14.96 19.10 -0.32
C VAL A 219 -14.97 18.51 -1.72
N ALA A 220 -13.78 18.20 -2.26
CA ALA A 220 -13.59 17.65 -3.59
C ALA A 220 -13.60 16.12 -3.59
N ALA A 221 -12.90 15.48 -2.63
CA ALA A 221 -12.72 14.05 -2.68
C ALA A 221 -12.53 13.40 -1.29
N VAL A 222 -12.85 12.12 -1.23
CA VAL A 222 -12.51 11.20 -0.13
C VAL A 222 -11.49 10.19 -0.65
N PHE A 223 -10.36 10.02 0.04
CA PHE A 223 -9.29 9.07 -0.29
C PHE A 223 -9.28 7.92 0.71
N LEU A 224 -9.48 6.70 0.25
CA LEU A 224 -9.56 5.52 1.11
C LEU A 224 -8.78 4.35 0.53
N GLU A 225 -7.99 3.69 1.37
CA GLU A 225 -7.41 2.37 1.06
C GLU A 225 -8.50 1.30 1.28
N PRO A 226 -8.69 0.33 0.38
CA PRO A 226 -9.66 -0.77 0.59
C PRO A 226 -9.42 -1.55 1.87
N VAL A 227 -8.19 -1.97 2.11
CA VAL A 227 -7.68 -2.38 3.42
C VAL A 227 -6.65 -1.35 3.85
N GLN A 228 -6.87 -0.67 4.97
CA GLN A 228 -5.96 0.37 5.43
C GLN A 228 -4.66 -0.24 5.93
N ASN A 229 -3.53 0.14 5.31
CA ASN A 229 -2.21 -0.42 5.61
C ASN A 229 -1.67 0.00 6.98
N ALA A 230 -1.44 1.29 7.15
CA ALA A 230 -0.83 1.80 8.38
C ALA A 230 -1.76 1.58 9.59
N GLY A 231 -1.16 1.35 10.75
CA GLY A 231 -1.89 0.94 11.95
C GLY A 231 -2.27 -0.54 11.99
N GLY A 232 -2.04 -1.31 10.90
CA GLY A 232 -2.11 -2.77 10.94
C GLY A 232 -3.26 -3.41 10.18
N CYS A 233 -3.35 -3.14 8.88
CA CYS A 233 -4.19 -3.87 7.93
C CYS A 233 -5.67 -3.91 8.33
N PHE A 234 -6.32 -2.74 8.45
CA PHE A 234 -7.73 -2.67 8.82
C PHE A 234 -8.64 -3.01 7.62
N PRO A 235 -9.31 -4.18 7.60
CA PRO A 235 -10.33 -4.46 6.60
C PRO A 235 -11.53 -3.51 6.77
N PRO A 236 -12.27 -3.22 5.70
CA PRO A 236 -13.50 -2.46 5.83
C PRO A 236 -14.56 -3.29 6.56
N PRO A 237 -15.27 -2.71 7.55
CA PRO A 237 -16.43 -3.38 8.13
C PRO A 237 -17.55 -3.57 7.09
N PRO A 238 -18.48 -4.51 7.32
CA PRO A 238 -19.61 -4.73 6.41
C PRO A 238 -20.40 -3.44 6.13
N GLY A 239 -20.77 -3.20 4.87
CA GLY A 239 -21.55 -2.03 4.46
C GLY A 239 -20.82 -0.68 4.43
N TYR A 240 -19.55 -0.63 4.88
CA TYR A 240 -18.79 0.62 4.95
C TYR A 240 -18.67 1.33 3.59
N PHE A 241 -18.14 0.66 2.57
CA PHE A 241 -17.90 1.28 1.26
C PHE A 241 -19.20 1.59 0.51
N GLN A 242 -20.24 0.80 0.69
CA GLN A 242 -21.58 1.09 0.13
C GLN A 242 -22.11 2.42 0.68
N ARG A 243 -22.04 2.58 2.01
CA ARG A 243 -22.45 3.83 2.66
C ARG A 243 -21.56 5.01 2.27
N VAL A 244 -20.24 4.83 2.16
CA VAL A 244 -19.33 5.87 1.68
C VAL A 244 -19.68 6.31 0.26
N ARG A 245 -20.03 5.37 -0.63
CA ARG A 245 -20.44 5.71 -2.01
C ARG A 245 -21.72 6.55 -2.02
N GLU A 246 -22.73 6.14 -1.23
CA GLU A 246 -23.98 6.91 -1.07
C GLU A 246 -23.71 8.35 -0.60
N ILE A 247 -22.85 8.53 0.40
CA ILE A 247 -22.45 9.84 0.94
C ILE A 247 -21.76 10.66 -0.16
N CYS A 248 -20.79 10.09 -0.86
CA CYS A 248 -20.08 10.78 -1.92
C CYS A 248 -21.01 11.24 -3.05
N ASP A 249 -21.95 10.38 -3.46
CA ASP A 249 -22.96 10.72 -4.47
C ASP A 249 -23.91 11.83 -4.01
N GLN A 250 -24.37 11.76 -2.77
CA GLN A 250 -25.27 12.75 -2.18
C GLN A 250 -24.70 14.17 -2.18
N TYR A 251 -23.39 14.30 -1.91
CA TYR A 251 -22.73 15.60 -1.76
C TYR A 251 -21.86 15.98 -2.97
N ASP A 252 -21.93 15.21 -4.06
CA ASP A 252 -21.07 15.42 -5.25
C ASP A 252 -19.58 15.52 -4.86
N VAL A 253 -19.12 14.54 -4.06
CA VAL A 253 -17.73 14.37 -3.63
C VAL A 253 -17.15 13.14 -4.33
N LEU A 254 -15.95 13.24 -4.85
CA LEU A 254 -15.31 12.12 -5.54
C LEU A 254 -14.80 11.08 -4.56
N LEU A 255 -14.97 9.80 -4.87
CA LEU A 255 -14.38 8.69 -4.14
C LEU A 255 -13.11 8.21 -4.87
N VAL A 256 -11.97 8.30 -4.21
CA VAL A 256 -10.69 7.78 -4.70
C VAL A 256 -10.33 6.52 -3.91
N SER A 257 -10.23 5.39 -4.61
CA SER A 257 -9.71 4.15 -4.06
C SER A 257 -8.19 4.14 -4.17
N ASP A 258 -7.49 4.23 -3.04
CA ASP A 258 -6.04 4.06 -3.01
C ASP A 258 -5.68 2.58 -2.94
N GLU A 259 -5.45 2.01 -4.10
CA GLU A 259 -5.15 0.61 -4.31
C GLU A 259 -3.65 0.33 -4.50
N VAL A 260 -2.80 1.24 -4.10
CA VAL A 260 -1.34 1.12 -4.25
C VAL A 260 -0.80 -0.16 -3.61
N ILE A 261 -1.43 -0.65 -2.54
CA ILE A 261 -1.08 -1.96 -1.93
C ILE A 261 -2.08 -3.05 -2.31
N CYS A 262 -3.37 -2.72 -2.31
CA CYS A 262 -4.45 -3.73 -2.38
C CYS A 262 -4.68 -4.30 -3.78
N ALA A 263 -4.30 -3.57 -4.84
CA ALA A 263 -4.44 -4.04 -6.22
C ALA A 263 -3.48 -5.19 -6.59
N PHE A 264 -3.72 -5.73 -7.78
CA PHE A 264 -2.88 -6.74 -8.43
C PHE A 264 -2.71 -7.99 -7.56
N GLY A 265 -3.83 -8.61 -7.21
CA GLY A 265 -3.90 -9.92 -6.57
C GLY A 265 -3.68 -9.95 -5.06
N ARG A 266 -3.28 -8.86 -4.41
CA ARG A 266 -3.00 -8.84 -2.95
C ARG A 266 -4.19 -9.36 -2.13
N LEU A 267 -5.41 -9.05 -2.56
CA LEU A 267 -6.65 -9.51 -1.94
C LEU A 267 -7.41 -10.56 -2.76
N GLY A 268 -6.79 -11.12 -3.80
CA GLY A 268 -7.39 -12.13 -4.68
C GLY A 268 -8.18 -11.57 -5.86
N THR A 269 -8.13 -10.27 -6.12
CA THR A 269 -8.74 -9.58 -7.26
C THR A 269 -7.74 -8.62 -7.89
N THR A 270 -7.95 -8.21 -9.14
CA THR A 270 -7.08 -7.20 -9.76
C THR A 270 -7.21 -5.87 -9.03
N PHE A 271 -8.43 -5.43 -8.76
CA PHE A 271 -8.70 -4.27 -7.90
C PHE A 271 -9.55 -4.69 -6.70
N ALA A 272 -9.18 -4.19 -5.51
CA ALA A 272 -9.84 -4.56 -4.27
C ALA A 272 -11.24 -3.95 -4.12
N CYS A 273 -11.53 -2.86 -4.82
CA CYS A 273 -12.88 -2.28 -4.86
C CYS A 273 -13.92 -3.29 -5.39
N ASP A 274 -13.54 -4.21 -6.30
CA ASP A 274 -14.41 -5.31 -6.76
C ASP A 274 -14.73 -6.28 -5.63
N LYS A 275 -13.72 -6.66 -4.83
CA LYS A 275 -13.92 -7.56 -3.68
C LYS A 275 -14.88 -6.98 -2.65
N PHE A 276 -14.85 -5.67 -2.45
CA PHE A 276 -15.70 -4.98 -1.47
C PHE A 276 -16.96 -4.36 -2.08
N GLY A 277 -17.21 -4.55 -3.38
CA GLY A 277 -18.46 -4.23 -4.07
C GLY A 277 -18.75 -2.74 -4.15
N TYR A 278 -17.76 -1.92 -4.52
CA TYR A 278 -17.98 -0.49 -4.80
C TYR A 278 -17.20 -0.03 -6.03
N VAL A 279 -17.70 1.02 -6.68
CA VAL A 279 -17.05 1.64 -7.84
C VAL A 279 -16.58 3.03 -7.45
N PRO A 280 -15.25 3.30 -7.42
CA PRO A 280 -14.73 4.64 -7.16
C PRO A 280 -14.77 5.51 -8.42
N ASP A 281 -14.57 6.80 -8.26
CA ASP A 281 -14.39 7.75 -9.37
C ASP A 281 -12.96 7.74 -9.93
N MET A 282 -11.99 7.36 -9.09
CA MET A 282 -10.58 7.17 -9.45
C MET A 282 -9.97 6.03 -8.65
N ILE A 283 -9.03 5.31 -9.27
CA ILE A 283 -8.14 4.35 -8.60
C ILE A 283 -6.70 4.86 -8.69
N THR A 284 -5.96 4.86 -7.58
CA THR A 284 -4.52 5.04 -7.58
C THR A 284 -3.83 3.69 -7.37
N CYS A 285 -2.90 3.31 -8.23
CA CYS A 285 -2.21 2.01 -8.17
C CYS A 285 -0.73 2.11 -8.55
N ALA A 286 0.07 1.13 -8.13
CA ALA A 286 1.50 1.02 -8.40
C ALA A 286 2.00 -0.40 -8.02
N LYS A 287 3.17 -0.50 -7.39
CA LYS A 287 3.74 -1.69 -6.71
C LYS A 287 3.54 -3.01 -7.48
N GLY A 288 2.48 -3.75 -7.15
CA GLY A 288 2.15 -5.04 -7.74
C GLY A 288 1.94 -5.02 -9.25
N MET A 289 1.70 -3.86 -9.86
CA MET A 289 1.54 -3.71 -11.32
C MET A 289 2.72 -4.31 -12.10
N THR A 290 3.93 -4.25 -11.55
CA THR A 290 5.14 -4.83 -12.14
C THR A 290 5.83 -5.85 -11.23
N SER A 291 5.24 -6.19 -10.09
CA SER A 291 5.90 -6.98 -9.05
C SER A 291 7.31 -6.46 -8.67
N GLY A 292 7.55 -5.15 -8.81
CA GLY A 292 8.82 -4.51 -8.46
C GLY A 292 9.94 -4.63 -9.50
N TYR A 293 9.72 -5.31 -10.62
CA TYR A 293 10.73 -5.47 -11.66
C TYR A 293 11.01 -4.19 -12.45
N SER A 294 10.09 -3.23 -12.40
CA SER A 294 10.30 -1.86 -12.91
C SER A 294 9.34 -0.88 -12.20
N PRO A 295 9.77 0.35 -11.89
CA PRO A 295 8.90 1.31 -11.22
C PRO A 295 7.85 1.90 -12.18
N ILE A 296 6.56 1.82 -11.80
CA ILE A 296 5.44 2.48 -12.46
C ILE A 296 4.29 2.65 -11.48
N GLY A 297 3.45 3.65 -11.71
CA GLY A 297 2.18 3.86 -11.05
C GLY A 297 1.17 4.44 -12.02
N ALA A 298 -0.09 4.50 -11.61
CA ALA A 298 -1.15 5.10 -12.40
C ALA A 298 -2.27 5.67 -11.52
N CYS A 299 -2.94 6.68 -12.07
CA CYS A 299 -4.26 7.12 -11.66
C CYS A 299 -5.23 6.72 -12.78
N ILE A 300 -6.16 5.81 -12.50
CA ILE A 300 -7.21 5.38 -13.43
C ILE A 300 -8.45 6.22 -13.12
N VAL A 301 -9.02 6.83 -14.15
CA VAL A 301 -10.02 7.90 -14.03
C VAL A 301 -11.27 7.51 -14.81
N SER A 302 -12.46 7.78 -14.24
CA SER A 302 -13.72 7.55 -14.92
C SER A 302 -13.87 8.46 -16.16
N ASP A 303 -14.58 7.97 -17.17
CA ASP A 303 -14.88 8.75 -18.39
C ASP A 303 -15.58 10.07 -18.05
N ARG A 304 -16.48 10.07 -17.08
CA ARG A 304 -17.18 11.26 -16.58
C ARG A 304 -16.21 12.34 -16.11
N LEU A 305 -15.18 11.98 -15.36
CA LEU A 305 -14.19 12.94 -14.87
C LEU A 305 -13.23 13.41 -15.96
N ALA A 306 -12.91 12.55 -16.91
CA ALA A 306 -12.03 12.89 -18.02
C ALA A 306 -12.70 13.81 -19.06
N GLU A 307 -14.00 13.66 -19.26
CA GLU A 307 -14.75 14.35 -20.33
C GLU A 307 -14.50 15.87 -20.41
N PRO A 308 -14.50 16.67 -19.31
CA PRO A 308 -14.26 18.09 -19.38
C PRO A 308 -12.87 18.46 -19.91
N PHE A 309 -11.87 17.60 -19.72
CA PHE A 309 -10.50 17.82 -20.21
C PHE A 309 -10.34 17.54 -21.72
N TYR A 310 -11.30 16.87 -22.33
CA TYR A 310 -11.34 16.58 -23.77
C TYR A 310 -12.18 17.60 -24.54
N LYS A 311 -12.65 18.68 -23.88
CA LYS A 311 -13.46 19.72 -24.49
C LYS A 311 -12.71 21.03 -24.63
N GLY A 312 -12.82 21.66 -25.81
CA GLY A 312 -12.18 22.96 -26.08
C GLY A 312 -10.66 22.90 -25.93
N ASP A 313 -10.09 23.92 -25.31
CA ASP A 313 -8.64 24.04 -25.09
C ASP A 313 -8.23 23.59 -23.68
N ASN A 314 -9.07 22.83 -23.00
CA ASN A 314 -8.78 22.37 -21.64
C ASN A 314 -7.63 21.34 -21.65
N THR A 315 -6.71 21.52 -20.72
CA THR A 315 -5.55 20.63 -20.57
C THR A 315 -5.35 20.34 -19.09
N PHE A 316 -5.12 19.06 -18.74
CA PHE A 316 -4.62 18.73 -17.40
C PHE A 316 -3.14 19.10 -17.33
N LEU A 317 -2.86 20.28 -16.72
CA LEU A 317 -1.50 20.85 -16.64
C LEU A 317 -0.66 20.12 -15.57
N HIS A 318 -0.42 18.85 -15.82
CA HIS A 318 0.31 17.95 -14.92
C HIS A 318 0.99 16.84 -15.71
N GLY A 319 2.15 16.37 -15.26
CA GLY A 319 2.87 15.27 -15.89
C GLY A 319 4.17 14.95 -15.18
N TYR A 320 4.67 13.74 -15.41
CA TYR A 320 5.95 13.24 -14.92
C TYR A 320 6.80 12.76 -16.09
N THR A 321 8.07 13.11 -16.09
CA THR A 321 9.01 12.77 -17.18
C THR A 321 8.98 11.27 -17.49
N PHE A 322 8.98 10.41 -16.46
CA PHE A 322 9.03 8.96 -16.60
C PHE A 322 7.66 8.27 -16.47
N GLY A 323 6.56 9.02 -16.41
CA GLY A 323 5.21 8.44 -16.43
C GLY A 323 4.98 7.64 -17.71
N GLY A 324 4.56 6.37 -17.60
CA GLY A 324 4.36 5.49 -18.75
C GLY A 324 5.65 5.07 -19.45
N HIS A 325 6.77 4.97 -18.73
CA HIS A 325 8.07 4.57 -19.28
C HIS A 325 7.96 3.26 -20.10
N PRO A 326 8.51 3.19 -21.35
CA PRO A 326 8.32 2.03 -22.22
C PRO A 326 8.71 0.68 -21.59
N VAL A 327 9.86 0.62 -20.94
CA VAL A 327 10.32 -0.60 -20.25
C VAL A 327 9.39 -0.99 -19.12
N SER A 328 8.97 -0.02 -18.30
CA SER A 328 8.06 -0.29 -17.17
C SER A 328 6.68 -0.74 -17.64
N ALA A 329 6.17 -0.14 -18.72
CA ALA A 329 4.89 -0.54 -19.30
C ALA A 329 4.95 -1.96 -19.89
N ALA A 330 6.02 -2.32 -20.59
CA ALA A 330 6.23 -3.67 -21.10
C ALA A 330 6.30 -4.70 -19.97
N VAL A 331 7.03 -4.41 -18.90
CA VAL A 331 7.10 -5.27 -17.70
C VAL A 331 5.73 -5.39 -17.02
N GLY A 332 4.96 -4.29 -16.93
CA GLY A 332 3.59 -4.31 -16.40
C GLY A 332 2.69 -5.26 -17.17
N LEU A 333 2.69 -5.19 -18.50
CA LEU A 333 1.94 -6.11 -19.36
C LEU A 333 2.35 -7.56 -19.12
N ALA A 334 3.65 -7.86 -19.17
CA ALA A 334 4.14 -9.23 -18.95
C ALA A 334 3.80 -9.75 -17.54
N ASN A 335 3.77 -8.88 -16.53
CA ASN A 335 3.40 -9.25 -15.18
C ASN A 335 1.90 -9.55 -15.05
N LEU A 336 1.03 -8.78 -15.72
CA LEU A 336 -0.42 -9.07 -15.77
C LEU A 336 -0.69 -10.38 -16.51
N ASP A 337 0.00 -10.63 -17.63
CA ASP A 337 -0.09 -11.91 -18.36
C ASP A 337 0.37 -13.11 -17.50
N LEU A 338 1.42 -12.90 -16.69
CA LEU A 338 1.89 -13.91 -15.73
C LEU A 338 0.83 -14.18 -14.67
N PHE A 339 0.18 -13.17 -14.14
CA PHE A 339 -0.89 -13.31 -13.13
C PHE A 339 -2.05 -14.13 -13.65
N GLU A 340 -2.49 -13.85 -14.88
CA GLU A 340 -3.56 -14.59 -15.55
C GLU A 340 -3.14 -16.04 -15.82
N ARG A 341 -1.97 -16.24 -16.43
CA ARG A 341 -1.46 -17.56 -16.78
C ARG A 341 -1.25 -18.47 -15.57
N GLU A 342 -0.74 -17.93 -14.47
CA GLU A 342 -0.48 -18.69 -13.24
C GLU A 342 -1.68 -18.68 -12.29
N GLY A 343 -2.76 -17.95 -12.59
CA GLY A 343 -3.96 -17.88 -11.77
C GLY A 343 -3.72 -17.29 -10.37
N LEU A 344 -2.82 -16.30 -10.25
CA LEU A 344 -2.38 -15.80 -8.94
C LEU A 344 -3.51 -15.19 -8.12
N ASN A 345 -4.47 -14.52 -8.74
CA ASN A 345 -5.65 -14.00 -8.04
C ASN A 345 -6.45 -15.14 -7.39
N GLN A 346 -6.72 -16.20 -8.15
CA GLN A 346 -7.44 -17.37 -7.66
C GLN A 346 -6.63 -18.11 -6.58
N HIS A 347 -5.30 -18.23 -6.76
CA HIS A 347 -4.44 -18.82 -5.75
C HIS A 347 -4.57 -18.12 -4.39
N VAL A 348 -4.63 -16.80 -4.36
CA VAL A 348 -4.86 -16.05 -3.11
C VAL A 348 -6.23 -16.36 -2.52
N LEU A 349 -7.30 -16.38 -3.33
CA LEU A 349 -8.65 -16.70 -2.86
C LEU A 349 -8.73 -18.12 -2.27
N ASP A 350 -8.07 -19.09 -2.92
CA ASP A 350 -8.05 -20.49 -2.48
C ASP A 350 -7.25 -20.70 -1.17
N ASN A 351 -6.27 -19.83 -0.89
CA ASN A 351 -5.35 -19.98 0.23
C ASN A 351 -5.49 -18.92 1.34
N GLU A 352 -6.32 -17.87 1.15
CA GLU A 352 -6.49 -16.82 2.18
C GLU A 352 -7.03 -17.38 3.50
N GLY A 353 -7.92 -18.37 3.44
CA GLY A 353 -8.44 -19.06 4.62
C GLY A 353 -7.36 -19.85 5.38
N ALA A 354 -6.48 -20.52 4.65
CA ALA A 354 -5.35 -21.25 5.23
C ALA A 354 -4.34 -20.31 5.89
N PHE A 355 -4.00 -19.20 5.22
CA PHE A 355 -3.10 -18.19 5.80
C PHE A 355 -3.69 -17.57 7.07
N ARG A 356 -4.97 -17.16 7.03
CA ARG A 356 -5.69 -16.64 8.18
C ARG A 356 -5.66 -17.62 9.35
N SER A 357 -6.09 -18.87 9.11
CA SER A 357 -6.14 -19.90 10.17
C SER A 357 -4.77 -20.21 10.77
N THR A 358 -3.71 -20.11 9.96
CA THR A 358 -2.34 -20.30 10.45
C THR A 358 -1.92 -19.15 11.38
N LEU A 359 -2.21 -17.90 11.02
CA LEU A 359 -1.92 -16.74 11.86
C LEU A 359 -2.79 -16.70 13.13
N GLU A 360 -4.05 -17.11 13.06
CA GLU A 360 -4.96 -17.16 14.20
C GLU A 360 -4.48 -18.11 15.31
N LYS A 361 -3.62 -19.10 15.00
CA LYS A 361 -2.96 -19.93 16.02
C LYS A 361 -2.15 -19.11 17.03
N LEU A 362 -1.65 -17.94 16.63
CA LEU A 362 -0.88 -17.03 17.49
C LEU A 362 -1.71 -16.35 18.58
N HIS A 363 -3.05 -16.46 18.51
CA HIS A 363 -3.92 -15.96 19.59
C HIS A 363 -3.73 -16.65 20.94
N ASP A 364 -3.07 -17.80 21.01
CA ASP A 364 -2.71 -18.44 22.28
C ASP A 364 -1.58 -17.69 23.02
N LEU A 365 -0.80 -16.86 22.30
CA LEU A 365 0.27 -16.05 22.89
C LEU A 365 -0.30 -14.85 23.66
N PRO A 366 0.19 -14.56 24.88
CA PRO A 366 -0.34 -13.46 25.69
C PRO A 366 -0.18 -12.08 25.06
N ILE A 367 0.88 -11.86 24.26
CA ILE A 367 1.19 -10.59 23.60
C ILE A 367 0.30 -10.29 22.38
N VAL A 368 -0.39 -11.30 21.80
CA VAL A 368 -1.19 -11.13 20.57
C VAL A 368 -2.62 -10.75 20.94
N GLY A 369 -3.00 -9.51 20.66
CA GLY A 369 -4.34 -8.97 20.93
C GLY A 369 -5.33 -9.27 19.81
N ASP A 370 -4.90 -9.07 18.55
CA ASP A 370 -5.76 -9.24 17.38
C ASP A 370 -4.97 -9.72 16.16
N VAL A 371 -5.62 -10.52 15.31
CA VAL A 371 -5.12 -10.93 13.99
C VAL A 371 -6.16 -10.57 12.96
N ARG A 372 -5.84 -9.63 12.07
CA ARG A 372 -6.79 -9.11 11.08
C ARG A 372 -6.15 -8.91 9.72
N GLY A 373 -6.95 -8.96 8.69
CA GLY A 373 -6.50 -8.78 7.32
C GLY A 373 -7.45 -9.39 6.31
N ASN A 374 -6.99 -9.44 5.06
CA ASN A 374 -7.74 -10.01 3.94
C ASN A 374 -6.76 -10.47 2.85
N GLY A 375 -7.07 -11.53 2.11
CA GLY A 375 -6.17 -12.09 1.12
C GLY A 375 -4.82 -12.50 1.75
N PHE A 376 -3.72 -12.01 1.19
CA PHE A 376 -2.37 -12.15 1.76
C PHE A 376 -1.85 -10.84 2.35
N PHE A 377 -2.69 -10.14 3.13
CA PHE A 377 -2.37 -8.87 3.75
C PHE A 377 -2.91 -8.82 5.17
N TYR A 378 -2.05 -9.04 6.17
CA TYR A 378 -2.42 -9.20 7.58
C TYR A 378 -1.61 -8.32 8.52
N GLY A 379 -2.26 -7.92 9.63
CA GLY A 379 -1.67 -7.29 10.80
C GLY A 379 -1.92 -8.13 12.05
N ILE A 380 -0.89 -8.25 12.88
CA ILE A 380 -0.95 -8.89 14.20
C ILE A 380 -0.73 -7.77 15.21
N GLU A 381 -1.78 -7.35 15.90
CA GLU A 381 -1.70 -6.30 16.91
C GLU A 381 -1.21 -6.86 18.23
N LEU A 382 -0.27 -6.15 18.85
CA LEU A 382 0.37 -6.55 20.09
C LEU A 382 -0.18 -5.74 21.26
N VAL A 383 -0.39 -6.41 22.40
CA VAL A 383 -0.96 -5.82 23.61
C VAL A 383 -0.22 -6.33 24.87
N LYS A 384 -0.31 -5.57 25.95
CA LYS A 384 0.13 -6.02 27.28
C LYS A 384 -0.93 -6.85 27.98
N ASP A 385 -2.20 -6.55 27.76
CA ASP A 385 -3.33 -7.25 28.35
C ASP A 385 -4.45 -7.37 27.31
N LYS A 386 -4.84 -8.62 27.03
CA LYS A 386 -5.89 -8.93 26.05
C LYS A 386 -7.28 -8.51 26.51
N ASN A 387 -7.53 -8.54 27.83
CA ASN A 387 -8.86 -8.25 28.39
C ASN A 387 -9.14 -6.74 28.33
N THR A 388 -8.15 -5.93 28.67
CA THR A 388 -8.24 -4.47 28.62
C THR A 388 -7.84 -3.88 27.29
N ARG A 389 -7.19 -4.70 26.41
CA ARG A 389 -6.57 -4.27 25.14
C ARG A 389 -5.49 -3.21 25.36
N GLU A 390 -4.81 -3.23 26.51
CA GLU A 390 -3.80 -2.24 26.86
C GLU A 390 -2.63 -2.34 25.88
N SER A 391 -2.30 -1.21 25.25
CA SER A 391 -1.19 -1.06 24.30
C SER A 391 0.14 -0.83 25.02
N PHE A 392 1.25 -0.86 24.30
CA PHE A 392 2.55 -0.49 24.82
C PHE A 392 2.62 1.04 25.07
N ASN A 393 3.31 1.45 26.12
CA ASN A 393 3.71 2.84 26.27
C ASN A 393 4.98 3.13 25.45
N GLU A 394 5.42 4.39 25.39
CA GLU A 394 6.58 4.80 24.59
C GLU A 394 7.87 4.04 24.97
N GLU A 395 8.12 3.82 26.26
CA GLU A 395 9.30 3.10 26.74
C GLU A 395 9.27 1.62 26.32
N GLU A 396 8.12 0.99 26.43
CA GLU A 396 7.88 -0.40 26.01
C GLU A 396 7.99 -0.55 24.48
N THR A 397 7.44 0.40 23.73
CA THR A 397 7.57 0.45 22.27
C THR A 397 9.02 0.56 21.85
N GLU A 398 9.81 1.49 22.41
CA GLU A 398 11.24 1.62 22.12
C GLU A 398 12.02 0.36 22.53
N ARG A 399 11.75 -0.22 23.70
CA ARG A 399 12.47 -1.39 24.20
C ARG A 399 12.10 -2.66 23.44
N VAL A 400 10.81 -2.95 23.31
CA VAL A 400 10.33 -4.25 22.81
C VAL A 400 10.18 -4.25 21.29
N LEU A 401 9.54 -3.22 20.73
CA LEU A 401 9.22 -3.19 19.30
C LEU A 401 10.47 -2.80 18.47
N TYR A 402 11.05 -1.64 18.75
CA TYR A 402 12.19 -1.13 17.96
C TYR A 402 13.53 -1.70 18.42
N GLY A 403 13.74 -1.86 19.72
CA GLY A 403 14.99 -2.37 20.29
C GLY A 403 15.18 -3.87 20.15
N PHE A 404 14.10 -4.64 20.04
CA PHE A 404 14.18 -6.09 20.00
C PHE A 404 13.44 -6.70 18.78
N LEU A 405 12.12 -6.55 18.69
CA LEU A 405 11.26 -7.38 17.83
C LEU A 405 11.61 -7.26 16.34
N SER A 406 11.78 -6.04 15.83
CA SER A 406 12.10 -5.81 14.42
C SER A 406 13.39 -6.50 14.01
N LYS A 407 14.43 -6.41 14.86
CA LYS A 407 15.72 -7.06 14.61
C LYS A 407 15.63 -8.57 14.79
N ALA A 408 14.96 -9.05 15.82
CA ALA A 408 14.86 -10.47 16.13
C ALA A 408 14.10 -11.25 15.06
N LEU A 409 13.03 -10.69 14.49
CA LEU A 409 12.31 -11.29 13.35
C LEU A 409 13.25 -11.46 12.16
N PHE A 410 14.01 -10.43 11.81
CA PHE A 410 14.98 -10.50 10.72
C PHE A 410 16.12 -11.50 11.03
N ASP A 411 16.67 -11.48 12.23
CA ASP A 411 17.72 -12.41 12.65
C ASP A 411 17.23 -13.87 12.65
N ASN A 412 15.95 -14.11 12.93
CA ASN A 412 15.32 -15.43 12.87
C ASN A 412 14.89 -15.83 11.44
N GLY A 413 15.19 -15.01 10.44
CA GLY A 413 14.98 -15.35 9.02
C GLY A 413 13.63 -14.92 8.44
N LEU A 414 12.88 -14.03 9.10
CA LEU A 414 11.65 -13.45 8.57
C LEU A 414 11.82 -11.93 8.34
N TYR A 415 11.74 -11.51 7.09
CA TYR A 415 11.61 -10.10 6.75
C TYR A 415 10.14 -9.71 6.76
N CYS A 416 9.75 -8.88 7.71
CA CYS A 416 8.40 -8.30 7.82
C CYS A 416 8.50 -6.93 8.50
N ARG A 417 7.37 -6.24 8.63
CA ARG A 417 7.34 -4.95 9.33
C ARG A 417 6.80 -5.14 10.74
N ALA A 418 7.57 -4.70 11.74
CA ALA A 418 7.11 -4.50 13.11
C ALA A 418 7.32 -3.02 13.46
N ASP A 419 6.23 -2.26 13.55
CA ASP A 419 6.25 -0.84 13.87
C ASP A 419 5.02 -0.41 14.69
N ASP A 420 5.06 0.84 15.19
CA ASP A 420 3.96 1.49 15.87
C ASP A 420 3.58 2.76 15.10
N ARG A 421 2.43 2.71 14.46
CA ARG A 421 1.82 3.84 13.75
C ARG A 421 0.44 4.15 14.31
N GLY A 422 0.29 3.95 15.62
CA GLY A 422 -0.93 4.12 16.38
C GLY A 422 -1.08 3.04 17.44
N ASP A 423 -0.77 1.80 17.09
CA ASP A 423 -0.66 0.65 18.00
C ASP A 423 0.47 -0.26 17.50
N PRO A 424 1.17 -0.98 18.41
CA PRO A 424 2.23 -1.92 18.03
C PRO A 424 1.68 -3.05 17.16
N VAL A 425 2.25 -3.26 15.97
CA VAL A 425 1.75 -4.26 15.03
C VAL A 425 2.86 -4.92 14.23
N VAL A 426 2.73 -6.21 13.96
CA VAL A 426 3.51 -6.91 12.94
C VAL A 426 2.67 -7.04 11.69
N GLN A 427 3.19 -6.55 10.55
CA GLN A 427 2.52 -6.60 9.26
C GLN A 427 3.15 -7.64 8.34
N LEU A 428 2.28 -8.39 7.66
CA LEU A 428 2.62 -9.45 6.72
C LEU A 428 1.92 -9.24 5.39
N ALA A 429 2.66 -9.40 4.31
CA ALA A 429 2.17 -9.38 2.94
C ALA A 429 3.11 -10.22 2.05
N PRO A 430 3.20 -11.54 2.25
CA PRO A 430 4.12 -12.38 1.49
C PRO A 430 3.81 -12.36 -0.02
N PRO A 431 4.73 -12.77 -0.90
CA PRO A 431 4.46 -12.95 -2.32
C PRO A 431 3.23 -13.84 -2.55
N LEU A 432 2.46 -13.57 -3.63
CA LEU A 432 1.20 -14.29 -3.90
C LEU A 432 1.38 -15.77 -4.22
N ILE A 433 2.58 -16.20 -4.53
CA ILE A 433 2.96 -17.61 -4.76
C ILE A 433 3.16 -18.40 -3.45
N SER A 434 2.95 -17.76 -2.30
CA SER A 434 3.08 -18.41 -0.98
C SER A 434 2.04 -19.51 -0.80
N ASN A 435 2.44 -20.57 -0.11
CA ASN A 435 1.63 -21.76 0.15
C ASN A 435 1.66 -22.12 1.66
N GLN A 436 1.07 -23.24 2.04
CA GLN A 436 0.99 -23.68 3.43
C GLN A 436 2.37 -23.79 4.08
N GLU A 437 3.41 -24.27 3.37
CA GLU A 437 4.76 -24.37 3.93
C GLU A 437 5.31 -22.98 4.30
N THR A 438 5.06 -21.99 3.43
CA THR A 438 5.43 -20.60 3.70
C THR A 438 4.68 -20.04 4.91
N PHE A 439 3.38 -20.33 5.03
CA PHE A 439 2.57 -19.85 6.15
C PHE A 439 3.01 -20.48 7.49
N ASP A 440 3.32 -21.77 7.48
CA ASP A 440 3.81 -22.48 8.67
C ASP A 440 5.21 -21.97 9.09
N GLU A 441 6.11 -21.67 8.14
CA GLU A 441 7.42 -21.06 8.44
C GLU A 441 7.24 -19.65 9.07
N ILE A 442 6.32 -18.83 8.54
CA ILE A 442 5.98 -17.52 9.11
C ILE A 442 5.49 -17.69 10.57
N GLU A 443 4.53 -18.58 10.80
CA GLU A 443 3.95 -18.80 12.13
C GLU A 443 5.00 -19.27 13.13
N GLN A 444 5.85 -20.23 12.77
CA GLN A 444 6.90 -20.75 13.64
C GLN A 444 7.89 -19.65 14.08
N ILE A 445 8.33 -18.80 13.14
CA ILE A 445 9.26 -17.70 13.45
C ILE A 445 8.57 -16.66 14.33
N LEU A 446 7.33 -16.29 13.99
CA LEU A 446 6.53 -15.35 14.79
C LEU A 446 6.30 -15.86 16.20
N ARG A 447 5.86 -17.10 16.35
CA ARG A 447 5.59 -17.73 17.64
C ARG A 447 6.81 -17.66 18.55
N ALA A 448 7.96 -18.11 18.07
CA ALA A 448 9.19 -18.09 18.83
C ALA A 448 9.59 -16.66 19.24
N THR A 449 9.57 -15.73 18.30
CA THR A 449 10.03 -14.36 18.51
C THR A 449 9.05 -13.55 19.38
N LEU A 450 7.74 -13.72 19.20
CA LEU A 450 6.72 -13.06 20.02
C LEU A 450 6.69 -13.61 21.46
N SER A 451 6.93 -14.93 21.65
CA SER A 451 7.09 -15.51 22.98
C SER A 451 8.28 -14.92 23.74
N GLU A 452 9.40 -14.69 23.05
CA GLU A 452 10.55 -14.01 23.65
C GLU A 452 10.25 -12.53 23.91
N ALA A 453 9.60 -11.82 22.97
CA ALA A 453 9.22 -10.41 23.14
C ALA A 453 8.36 -10.20 24.40
N TRP A 454 7.43 -11.12 24.67
CA TRP A 454 6.60 -11.08 25.87
C TRP A 454 7.44 -11.04 27.18
N THR A 455 8.56 -11.74 27.22
CA THR A 455 9.42 -11.76 28.43
C THR A 455 10.18 -10.44 28.65
N LYS A 456 10.10 -9.52 27.69
CA LYS A 456 10.79 -8.23 27.71
C LYS A 456 9.84 -7.05 27.99
N LEU A 457 8.53 -7.31 28.06
CA LEU A 457 7.53 -6.37 28.54
C LEU A 457 7.57 -6.22 30.05
#